data_32ba54ce4269fc3ede6333f3c042de97
#
_entry.id   32ba54ce4269fc3ede6333f3c042de97
#
_cell.length_a   1.000
_cell.length_b   1.000
_cell.length_c   1.000
_cell.angle_alpha   90.00
_cell.angle_beta   90.00
_cell.angle_gamma   90.00
#
_symmetry.space_group_name_H-M   'P 1'
#
loop_
_entity.id
_entity.type
_entity.pdbx_description
1 polymer ?
#
loop_
_entity_poly.entity_id
_entity_poly.type
_entity_poly.pdbx_seq_one_letter_code
_entity_poly.pdbx_strand_id
1 'polypeptide(L)'
;VEISMDETEAKLARLDMTQEEREQLVHTMYEVGLPIRTMCLSGHRKYPLGSSDPATCQRGMEIMEKAIRLAEDLGIRIIQLAGYDVYYEESDADTVARFEENLKKAVKMAAASGIVLGFETMETEFMNTVEKSMKYVNIVDSCYLNVYPDLGNITNAAVTYGTKVTDDLETGRGHLCAMHLKETVPGKFREIPFGTGHVNFEEGIEKAW
;
A
#
# COMPACT_ATOMS: atom_id res chain seq x y z
N VAL A 1 -10.33 -8.53 8.05
CA VAL A 1 -9.79 -9.23 6.86
C VAL A 1 -9.35 -8.20 5.83
N GLU A 2 -8.33 -8.52 5.04
CA GLU A 2 -7.89 -7.75 3.89
C GLU A 2 -8.23 -8.50 2.58
N ILE A 3 -8.67 -7.76 1.55
CA ILE A 3 -8.85 -8.28 0.20
C ILE A 3 -7.67 -7.85 -0.68
N SER A 4 -7.13 -8.78 -1.48
CA SER A 4 -5.97 -8.50 -2.34
C SER A 4 -6.37 -8.37 -3.80
N MET A 5 -5.83 -7.34 -4.44
CA MET A 5 -5.87 -7.04 -5.87
C MET A 5 -4.44 -7.04 -6.39
N ASP A 6 -3.85 -8.23 -6.60
CA ASP A 6 -2.51 -8.35 -7.15
C ASP A 6 -2.49 -8.25 -8.69
N GLU A 7 -1.33 -8.40 -9.29
CA GLU A 7 -1.13 -8.24 -10.74
C GLU A 7 -1.68 -9.38 -11.60
N THR A 8 -2.23 -10.44 -11.00
CA THR A 8 -2.83 -11.55 -11.75
C THR A 8 -4.21 -11.16 -12.30
N GLU A 9 -4.55 -11.67 -13.48
CA GLU A 9 -5.86 -11.41 -14.10
C GLU A 9 -7.02 -11.82 -13.18
N ALA A 10 -6.88 -12.94 -12.47
CA ALA A 10 -7.91 -13.45 -11.56
C ALA A 10 -8.16 -12.49 -10.37
N LYS A 11 -7.12 -11.82 -9.86
CA LYS A 11 -7.25 -10.86 -8.78
C LYS A 11 -7.72 -9.50 -9.27
N LEU A 12 -7.23 -9.06 -10.43
CA LEU A 12 -7.69 -7.81 -11.05
C LEU A 12 -9.15 -7.89 -11.48
N ALA A 13 -9.64 -9.06 -11.91
CA ALA A 13 -11.05 -9.27 -12.25
C ALA A 13 -12.01 -8.98 -11.08
N ARG A 14 -11.55 -9.04 -9.82
CA ARG A 14 -12.36 -8.65 -8.66
C ARG A 14 -12.80 -7.19 -8.69
N LEU A 15 -12.04 -6.33 -9.35
CA LEU A 15 -12.38 -4.91 -9.52
C LEU A 15 -13.62 -4.73 -10.44
N ASP A 16 -13.94 -5.74 -11.24
CA ASP A 16 -15.07 -5.75 -12.18
C ASP A 16 -16.27 -6.57 -11.67
N MET A 17 -16.30 -6.90 -10.37
CA MET A 17 -17.47 -7.51 -9.73
C MET A 17 -18.74 -6.73 -10.06
N THR A 18 -19.80 -7.45 -10.41
CA THR A 18 -21.13 -6.86 -10.58
C THR A 18 -21.69 -6.34 -9.26
N GLN A 19 -22.72 -5.53 -9.31
CA GLN A 19 -23.39 -5.05 -8.12
C GLN A 19 -23.91 -6.22 -7.26
N GLU A 20 -24.50 -7.22 -7.87
CA GLU A 20 -25.03 -8.41 -7.20
C GLU A 20 -23.91 -9.19 -6.47
N GLU A 21 -22.75 -9.37 -7.10
CA GLU A 21 -21.60 -10.03 -6.46
C GLU A 21 -21.06 -9.23 -5.26
N ARG A 22 -21.04 -7.89 -5.34
CA ARG A 22 -20.65 -7.01 -4.22
C ARG A 22 -21.64 -7.09 -3.07
N GLU A 23 -22.95 -7.03 -3.36
CA GLU A 23 -24.03 -7.18 -2.37
C GLU A 23 -23.94 -8.54 -1.67
N GLN A 24 -23.74 -9.62 -2.44
CA GLN A 24 -23.57 -10.97 -1.88
C GLN A 24 -22.34 -11.05 -0.97
N LEU A 25 -21.21 -10.41 -1.33
CA LEU A 25 -20.02 -10.37 -0.49
C LEU A 25 -20.27 -9.59 0.81
N VAL A 26 -20.95 -8.44 0.74
CA VAL A 26 -21.37 -7.66 1.91
C VAL A 26 -22.29 -8.48 2.82
N HIS A 27 -23.25 -9.19 2.26
CA HIS A 27 -24.14 -10.07 3.01
C HIS A 27 -23.36 -11.17 3.73
N THR A 28 -22.41 -11.82 3.04
CA THR A 28 -21.53 -12.83 3.62
C THR A 28 -20.72 -12.27 4.79
N MET A 29 -20.14 -11.04 4.65
CA MET A 29 -19.42 -10.38 5.74
C MET A 29 -20.31 -10.19 6.98
N TYR A 30 -21.57 -9.86 6.79
CA TYR A 30 -22.55 -9.73 7.88
C TYR A 30 -22.86 -11.08 8.54
N GLU A 31 -23.15 -12.11 7.75
CA GLU A 31 -23.49 -13.44 8.25
C GLU A 31 -22.38 -14.08 9.07
N VAL A 32 -21.12 -13.92 8.62
CA VAL A 32 -19.97 -14.51 9.32
C VAL A 32 -19.38 -13.57 10.39
N GLY A 33 -19.88 -12.33 10.50
CA GLY A 33 -19.37 -11.33 11.44
C GLY A 33 -17.91 -10.90 11.18
N LEU A 34 -17.43 -11.02 9.92
CA LEU A 34 -16.03 -10.81 9.57
C LEU A 34 -15.90 -9.76 8.43
N PRO A 35 -15.86 -8.47 8.76
CA PRO A 35 -15.78 -7.42 7.74
C PRO A 35 -14.41 -7.37 7.06
N ILE A 36 -14.42 -7.04 5.76
CA ILE A 36 -13.22 -6.64 5.01
C ILE A 36 -12.94 -5.17 5.35
N ARG A 37 -11.78 -4.88 5.92
CA ARG A 37 -11.43 -3.53 6.40
C ARG A 37 -10.44 -2.81 5.52
N THR A 38 -9.56 -3.57 4.86
CA THR A 38 -8.48 -3.03 4.03
C THR A 38 -8.43 -3.74 2.68
N MET A 39 -7.85 -3.08 1.69
CA MET A 39 -7.56 -3.63 0.38
C MET A 39 -6.07 -3.46 0.08
N CYS A 40 -5.39 -4.57 -0.25
CA CYS A 40 -4.02 -4.53 -0.78
C CYS A 40 -4.07 -4.38 -2.31
N LEU A 41 -3.61 -3.25 -2.83
CA LEU A 41 -3.63 -2.91 -4.26
C LEU A 41 -2.24 -3.08 -4.89
N SER A 42 -1.72 -4.31 -4.90
CA SER A 42 -0.41 -4.61 -5.49
C SER A 42 -0.43 -4.84 -7.01
N GLY A 43 -1.59 -4.73 -7.66
CA GLY A 43 -1.73 -4.72 -9.12
C GLY A 43 -0.94 -3.60 -9.80
N HIS A 44 -0.66 -2.51 -9.09
CA HIS A 44 0.23 -1.44 -9.54
C HIS A 44 1.69 -1.87 -9.76
N ARG A 45 2.08 -3.08 -9.35
CA ARG A 45 3.37 -3.65 -9.72
C ARG A 45 3.49 -3.80 -11.25
N LYS A 46 2.45 -4.33 -11.90
CA LYS A 46 2.38 -4.48 -13.36
C LYS A 46 1.94 -3.19 -14.07
N TYR A 47 1.12 -2.38 -13.43
CA TYR A 47 0.54 -1.15 -13.98
C TYR A 47 0.84 0.06 -13.09
N PRO A 48 2.13 0.45 -12.95
CA PRO A 48 2.52 1.50 -12.02
C PRO A 48 2.08 2.89 -12.49
N LEU A 49 1.82 3.76 -11.51
CA LEU A 49 1.35 5.13 -11.77
C LEU A 49 2.41 6.03 -12.41
N GLY A 50 3.69 5.64 -12.33
CA GLY A 50 4.82 6.36 -12.90
C GLY A 50 5.32 5.81 -14.24
N SER A 51 4.70 4.73 -14.79
CA SER A 51 5.18 4.07 -16.00
C SER A 51 5.49 5.04 -17.13
N SER A 52 6.59 4.76 -17.84
CA SER A 52 6.97 5.47 -19.06
C SER A 52 6.07 5.13 -20.25
N ASP A 53 5.39 3.97 -20.23
CA ASP A 53 4.36 3.61 -21.20
C ASP A 53 3.01 4.25 -20.83
N PRO A 54 2.46 5.16 -21.68
CA PRO A 54 1.20 5.83 -21.40
C PRO A 54 0.01 4.87 -21.20
N ALA A 55 -0.02 3.74 -21.92
CA ALA A 55 -1.12 2.77 -21.80
C ALA A 55 -1.08 2.04 -20.47
N THR A 56 0.10 1.66 -20.01
CA THR A 56 0.35 1.05 -18.69
C THR A 56 -0.02 2.03 -17.57
N CYS A 57 0.42 3.28 -17.67
CA CYS A 57 0.11 4.33 -16.72
C CYS A 57 -1.40 4.63 -16.64
N GLN A 58 -2.08 4.73 -17.80
CA GLN A 58 -3.54 4.91 -17.86
C GLN A 58 -4.25 3.71 -17.20
N ARG A 59 -3.81 2.48 -17.49
CA ARG A 59 -4.39 1.27 -16.86
C ARG A 59 -4.22 1.28 -15.35
N GLY A 60 -3.08 1.77 -14.84
CA GLY A 60 -2.86 1.97 -13.39
C GLY A 60 -3.89 2.91 -12.77
N MET A 61 -4.20 4.02 -13.43
CA MET A 61 -5.23 4.96 -12.96
C MET A 61 -6.64 4.38 -13.03
N GLU A 62 -6.97 3.57 -14.05
CA GLU A 62 -8.25 2.85 -14.13
C GLU A 62 -8.40 1.82 -13.00
N ILE A 63 -7.32 1.09 -12.68
CA ILE A 63 -7.27 0.16 -11.54
C ILE A 63 -7.53 0.92 -10.23
N MET A 64 -6.91 2.07 -10.04
CA MET A 64 -7.12 2.92 -8.86
C MET A 64 -8.59 3.35 -8.73
N GLU A 65 -9.18 3.87 -9.81
CA GLU A 65 -10.57 4.31 -9.81
C GLU A 65 -11.53 3.16 -9.46
N LYS A 66 -11.33 1.99 -10.07
CA LYS A 66 -12.14 0.79 -9.78
C LYS A 66 -11.94 0.29 -8.35
N ALA A 67 -10.71 0.35 -7.83
CA ALA A 67 -10.41 -0.05 -6.45
C ALA A 67 -11.11 0.87 -5.44
N ILE A 68 -11.12 2.18 -5.68
CA ILE A 68 -11.84 3.15 -4.83
C ILE A 68 -13.34 2.87 -4.84
N ARG A 69 -13.95 2.64 -6.01
CA ARG A 69 -15.38 2.30 -6.11
C ARG A 69 -15.72 0.99 -5.39
N LEU A 70 -14.91 -0.04 -5.59
CA LEU A 70 -15.11 -1.32 -4.90
C LEU A 70 -14.94 -1.16 -3.38
N ALA A 71 -13.97 -0.37 -2.93
CA ALA A 71 -13.78 -0.09 -1.51
C ALA A 71 -15.00 0.63 -0.90
N GLU A 72 -15.58 1.59 -1.60
CA GLU A 72 -16.81 2.29 -1.20
C GLU A 72 -17.97 1.32 -1.04
N ASP A 73 -18.23 0.47 -2.05
CA ASP A 73 -19.32 -0.50 -2.03
C ASP A 73 -19.18 -1.57 -0.94
N LEU A 74 -17.96 -2.01 -0.65
CA LEU A 74 -17.68 -3.01 0.38
C LEU A 74 -17.50 -2.42 1.79
N GLY A 75 -17.51 -1.10 1.95
CA GLY A 75 -17.27 -0.44 3.24
C GLY A 75 -15.80 -0.49 3.70
N ILE A 76 -14.86 -0.72 2.78
CA ILE A 76 -13.42 -0.63 3.01
C ILE A 76 -13.02 0.84 3.18
N ARG A 77 -12.14 1.15 4.13
CA ARG A 77 -11.71 2.52 4.41
C ARG A 77 -10.25 2.79 4.09
N ILE A 78 -9.44 1.75 3.97
CA ILE A 78 -8.01 1.87 3.69
C ILE A 78 -7.67 1.02 2.46
N ILE A 79 -7.05 1.64 1.46
CA ILE A 79 -6.41 0.96 0.34
C ILE A 79 -4.90 1.08 0.54
N GLN A 80 -4.23 -0.06 0.72
CA GLN A 80 -2.79 -0.15 0.78
C GLN A 80 -2.22 -0.06 -0.63
N LEU A 81 -1.32 0.90 -0.85
CA LEU A 81 -0.59 1.11 -2.09
C LEU A 81 0.82 0.56 -1.96
N ALA A 82 1.29 -0.14 -2.97
CA ALA A 82 2.69 -0.50 -3.05
C ALA A 82 3.57 0.74 -3.29
N GLY A 83 4.59 0.92 -2.46
CA GLY A 83 5.46 2.10 -2.45
C GLY A 83 6.55 2.05 -3.51
N TYR A 84 6.21 2.24 -4.78
CA TYR A 84 7.16 2.46 -5.88
C TYR A 84 6.51 3.28 -7.01
N ASP A 85 7.35 4.03 -7.72
CA ASP A 85 6.93 4.76 -8.94
C ASP A 85 6.76 3.80 -10.12
N VAL A 86 7.73 2.89 -10.32
CA VAL A 86 7.74 1.79 -11.28
C VAL A 86 8.34 0.54 -10.61
N TYR A 87 8.10 -0.66 -11.16
CA TYR A 87 8.62 -1.90 -10.61
C TYR A 87 9.41 -2.72 -11.63
N TYR A 88 8.89 -2.91 -12.83
CA TYR A 88 9.56 -3.66 -13.92
C TYR A 88 10.25 -2.74 -14.94
N GLU A 89 10.29 -1.44 -14.67
CA GLU A 89 10.96 -0.41 -15.44
C GLU A 89 12.09 0.20 -14.61
N GLU A 90 13.02 0.91 -15.25
CA GLU A 90 14.00 1.73 -14.54
C GLU A 90 13.33 3.00 -14.01
N SER A 91 13.57 3.31 -12.74
CA SER A 91 13.10 4.54 -12.11
C SER A 91 14.02 5.70 -12.52
N ASP A 92 13.44 6.80 -12.96
CA ASP A 92 14.13 8.04 -13.30
C ASP A 92 13.32 9.27 -12.83
N ALA A 93 13.83 10.46 -13.12
CA ALA A 93 13.16 11.71 -12.73
C ALA A 93 11.76 11.85 -13.37
N ASP A 94 11.58 11.35 -14.59
CA ASP A 94 10.31 11.44 -15.32
C ASP A 94 9.28 10.45 -14.81
N THR A 95 9.69 9.22 -14.43
CA THR A 95 8.81 8.24 -13.79
C THR A 95 8.34 8.72 -12.43
N VAL A 96 9.24 9.31 -11.64
CA VAL A 96 8.92 9.91 -10.34
C VAL A 96 7.95 11.08 -10.50
N ALA A 97 8.18 11.97 -11.45
CA ALA A 97 7.29 13.12 -11.69
C ALA A 97 5.88 12.70 -12.12
N ARG A 98 5.76 11.68 -13.00
CA ARG A 98 4.46 11.10 -13.38
C ARG A 98 3.78 10.43 -12.21
N PHE A 99 4.52 9.67 -11.39
CA PHE A 99 4.01 9.07 -10.16
C PHE A 99 3.42 10.14 -9.23
N GLU A 100 4.15 11.22 -8.96
CA GLU A 100 3.67 12.32 -8.10
C GLU A 100 2.40 12.98 -8.64
N GLU A 101 2.33 13.24 -9.96
CA GLU A 101 1.14 13.82 -10.60
C GLU A 101 -0.07 12.88 -10.47
N ASN A 102 0.10 11.60 -10.78
CA ASN A 102 -0.99 10.62 -10.74
C ASN A 102 -1.38 10.26 -9.30
N LEU A 103 -0.43 10.26 -8.36
CA LEU A 103 -0.72 10.12 -6.93
C LEU A 103 -1.64 11.23 -6.43
N LYS A 104 -1.39 12.49 -6.79
CA LYS A 104 -2.27 13.61 -6.43
C LYS A 104 -3.70 13.43 -6.97
N LYS A 105 -3.82 12.92 -8.20
CA LYS A 105 -5.14 12.59 -8.80
C LYS A 105 -5.82 11.45 -8.03
N ALA A 106 -5.08 10.38 -7.71
CA ALA A 106 -5.57 9.22 -6.97
C ALA A 106 -6.07 9.63 -5.58
N VAL A 107 -5.28 10.42 -4.85
CA VAL A 107 -5.66 10.90 -3.50
C VAL A 107 -6.90 11.78 -3.55
N LYS A 108 -7.04 12.64 -4.57
CA LYS A 108 -8.24 13.45 -4.75
C LYS A 108 -9.49 12.59 -5.01
N MET A 109 -9.38 11.52 -5.80
CA MET A 109 -10.48 10.58 -6.02
C MET A 109 -10.84 9.82 -4.73
N ALA A 110 -9.84 9.31 -4.01
CA ALA A 110 -10.04 8.59 -2.76
C ALA A 110 -10.67 9.47 -1.68
N ALA A 111 -10.24 10.72 -1.56
CA ALA A 111 -10.80 11.71 -0.65
C ALA A 111 -12.29 11.98 -0.91
N ALA A 112 -12.71 12.03 -2.17
CA ALA A 112 -14.11 12.24 -2.55
C ALA A 112 -15.02 11.09 -2.07
N SER A 113 -14.48 9.87 -1.95
CA SER A 113 -15.19 8.67 -1.45
C SER A 113 -14.91 8.38 0.04
N GLY A 114 -14.14 9.22 0.74
CA GLY A 114 -13.78 9.01 2.14
C GLY A 114 -12.87 7.79 2.35
N ILE A 115 -12.06 7.43 1.36
CA ILE A 115 -11.11 6.31 1.38
C ILE A 115 -9.70 6.86 1.65
N VAL A 116 -9.00 6.26 2.61
CA VAL A 116 -7.60 6.56 2.91
C VAL A 116 -6.69 5.69 2.06
N LEU A 117 -5.71 6.29 1.40
CA LEU A 117 -4.62 5.59 0.74
C LEU A 117 -3.43 5.50 1.71
N GLY A 118 -2.84 4.32 1.85
CA GLY A 118 -1.70 4.09 2.73
C GLY A 118 -0.53 3.46 1.98
N PHE A 119 0.65 4.10 1.99
CA PHE A 119 1.84 3.51 1.37
C PHE A 119 2.38 2.35 2.19
N GLU A 120 2.42 1.16 1.60
CA GLU A 120 3.27 0.09 2.12
C GLU A 120 4.74 0.44 1.86
N THR A 121 5.57 0.36 2.89
CA THR A 121 7.02 0.39 2.71
C THR A 121 7.47 -0.92 2.05
N MET A 122 8.21 -0.80 0.93
CA MET A 122 8.56 -1.92 0.06
C MET A 122 10.01 -2.38 0.24
N GLU A 123 10.40 -3.43 -0.47
CA GLU A 123 11.78 -3.92 -0.52
C GLU A 123 12.70 -3.08 -1.41
N THR A 124 12.16 -2.20 -2.25
CA THR A 124 12.92 -1.38 -3.19
C THR A 124 13.40 -0.08 -2.55
N GLU A 125 14.53 0.44 -2.99
CA GLU A 125 15.12 1.67 -2.45
C GLU A 125 14.20 2.89 -2.56
N PHE A 126 13.28 2.92 -3.51
CA PHE A 126 12.38 4.04 -3.74
C PHE A 126 11.55 4.40 -2.49
N MET A 127 10.97 3.39 -1.81
CA MET A 127 10.11 3.63 -0.65
C MET A 127 10.23 2.49 0.38
N ASN A 128 11.45 2.19 0.86
CA ASN A 128 11.69 1.13 1.83
C ASN A 128 11.73 1.62 3.29
N THR A 129 11.47 2.90 3.53
CA THR A 129 11.38 3.49 4.88
C THR A 129 10.13 4.33 5.01
N VAL A 130 9.69 4.54 6.26
CA VAL A 130 8.59 5.46 6.60
C VAL A 130 8.95 6.89 6.21
N GLU A 131 10.19 7.32 6.46
CA GLU A 131 10.69 8.64 6.09
C GLU A 131 10.52 8.92 4.59
N LYS A 132 10.87 7.94 3.72
CA LYS A 132 10.70 8.08 2.27
C LYS A 132 9.23 8.17 1.87
N SER A 133 8.34 7.42 2.52
CA SER A 133 6.89 7.51 2.32
C SER A 133 6.37 8.89 2.72
N MET A 134 6.83 9.42 3.85
CA MET A 134 6.44 10.74 4.35
C MET A 134 6.83 11.89 3.42
N LYS A 135 7.88 11.74 2.60
CA LYS A 135 8.18 12.70 1.53
C LYS A 135 6.95 12.94 0.63
N TYR A 136 6.30 11.86 0.18
CA TYR A 136 5.13 11.93 -0.71
C TYR A 136 3.86 12.34 0.03
N VAL A 137 3.69 11.91 1.28
CA VAL A 137 2.58 12.39 2.14
C VAL A 137 2.63 13.91 2.27
N ASN A 138 3.81 14.47 2.53
CA ASN A 138 4.02 15.92 2.65
C ASN A 138 3.84 16.67 1.31
N ILE A 139 4.28 16.09 0.17
CA ILE A 139 4.09 16.69 -1.17
C ILE A 139 2.61 16.77 -1.55
N VAL A 140 1.81 15.77 -1.17
CA VAL A 140 0.38 15.71 -1.48
C VAL A 140 -0.44 16.53 -0.49
N ASP A 141 0.01 16.62 0.76
CA ASP A 141 -0.61 17.39 1.86
C ASP A 141 -2.12 17.11 2.01
N SER A 142 -2.46 15.85 2.20
CA SER A 142 -3.84 15.39 2.36
C SER A 142 -3.96 14.36 3.48
N CYS A 143 -4.96 14.53 4.36
CA CYS A 143 -5.29 13.52 5.38
C CYS A 143 -5.75 12.17 4.80
N TYR A 144 -6.02 12.10 3.50
CA TYR A 144 -6.36 10.86 2.79
C TYR A 144 -5.15 10.12 2.21
N LEU A 145 -3.91 10.61 2.44
CA LEU A 145 -2.68 9.89 2.11
C LEU A 145 -1.85 9.71 3.38
N ASN A 146 -1.56 8.47 3.71
CA ASN A 146 -0.84 8.09 4.92
C ASN A 146 0.16 6.97 4.63
N VAL A 147 0.80 6.44 5.67
CA VAL A 147 1.76 5.35 5.58
C VAL A 147 1.15 4.07 6.18
N TYR A 148 1.39 2.96 5.52
CA TYR A 148 1.02 1.60 5.94
C TYR A 148 2.32 0.77 6.03
N PRO A 149 3.18 0.97 7.05
CA PRO A 149 4.49 0.34 7.08
C PRO A 149 4.39 -1.20 7.14
N ASP A 150 5.26 -1.88 6.40
CA ASP A 150 5.56 -3.30 6.56
C ASP A 150 6.76 -3.43 7.49
N LEU A 151 6.54 -3.97 8.69
CA LEU A 151 7.55 -4.02 9.75
C LEU A 151 8.79 -4.84 9.35
N GLY A 152 8.60 -5.90 8.54
CA GLY A 152 9.71 -6.69 8.03
C GLY A 152 10.55 -5.93 6.99
N ASN A 153 9.91 -5.16 6.11
CA ASN A 153 10.61 -4.36 5.11
C ASN A 153 11.44 -3.25 5.76
N ILE A 154 10.85 -2.49 6.70
CA ILE A 154 11.60 -1.43 7.40
C ILE A 154 12.70 -2.00 8.31
N THR A 155 12.54 -3.23 8.84
CA THR A 155 13.62 -3.91 9.59
C THR A 155 14.82 -4.21 8.68
N ASN A 156 14.58 -4.71 7.45
CA ASN A 156 15.66 -4.90 6.49
C ASN A 156 16.29 -3.57 6.03
N ALA A 157 15.48 -2.53 5.84
CA ALA A 157 15.98 -1.19 5.52
C ALA A 157 16.87 -0.64 6.65
N ALA A 158 16.45 -0.81 7.91
CA ALA A 158 17.23 -0.41 9.08
C ALA A 158 18.61 -1.10 9.13
N VAL A 159 18.68 -2.39 8.80
CA VAL A 159 19.96 -3.12 8.67
C VAL A 159 20.81 -2.52 7.55
N THR A 160 20.20 -2.23 6.40
CA THR A 160 20.91 -1.68 5.22
C THR A 160 21.50 -0.30 5.49
N TYR A 161 20.75 0.57 6.18
CA TYR A 161 21.14 1.96 6.42
C TYR A 161 21.83 2.18 7.78
N GLY A 162 21.89 1.17 8.63
CA GLY A 162 22.44 1.30 9.99
C GLY A 162 21.60 2.19 10.91
N THR A 163 20.28 2.21 10.70
CA THR A 163 19.29 3.00 11.46
C THR A 163 18.50 2.12 12.42
N LYS A 164 17.53 2.72 13.14
CA LYS A 164 16.61 1.98 14.00
C LYS A 164 15.19 2.03 13.42
N VAL A 165 14.48 0.92 13.53
CA VAL A 165 13.08 0.80 13.12
C VAL A 165 12.20 1.82 13.86
N THR A 166 12.44 2.01 15.16
CA THR A 166 11.68 2.95 16.00
C THR A 166 11.88 4.41 15.59
N ASP A 167 13.08 4.77 15.15
CA ASP A 167 13.37 6.13 14.68
C ASP A 167 12.69 6.39 13.32
N ASP A 168 12.66 5.39 12.43
CA ASP A 168 11.95 5.46 11.15
C ASP A 168 10.42 5.55 11.36
N LEU A 169 9.84 4.72 12.23
CA LEU A 169 8.42 4.79 12.59
C LEU A 169 8.04 6.17 13.18
N GLU A 170 8.93 6.78 13.97
CA GLU A 170 8.71 8.12 14.53
C GLU A 170 8.56 9.19 13.45
N THR A 171 9.22 9.05 12.30
CA THR A 171 9.08 10.00 11.18
C THR A 171 7.64 10.05 10.63
N GLY A 172 6.88 8.96 10.79
CA GLY A 172 5.48 8.85 10.39
C GLY A 172 4.46 9.17 11.49
N ARG A 173 4.88 9.73 12.63
CA ARG A 173 3.97 10.04 13.75
C ARG A 173 2.75 10.83 13.29
N GLY A 174 1.54 10.29 13.58
CA GLY A 174 0.26 10.87 13.19
C GLY A 174 -0.19 10.53 11.76
N HIS A 175 0.64 9.80 11.01
CA HIS A 175 0.36 9.39 9.63
C HIS A 175 0.41 7.87 9.41
N LEU A 176 0.53 7.06 10.47
CA LEU A 176 0.46 5.60 10.35
C LEU A 176 -1.02 5.18 10.39
N CYS A 177 -1.55 4.68 9.27
CA CYS A 177 -2.97 4.29 9.18
C CYS A 177 -3.23 2.81 9.44
N ALA A 178 -2.24 1.96 9.26
CA ALA A 178 -2.25 0.53 9.55
C ALA A 178 -0.81 0.01 9.49
N MET A 179 -0.58 -1.30 9.69
CA MET A 179 0.74 -1.92 9.65
C MET A 179 0.65 -3.36 9.15
N HIS A 180 1.54 -3.76 8.25
CA HIS A 180 1.81 -5.16 7.95
C HIS A 180 2.82 -5.75 8.95
N LEU A 181 2.48 -6.91 9.48
CA LEU A 181 3.39 -7.72 10.28
C LEU A 181 3.94 -8.84 9.38
N LYS A 182 5.22 -8.81 9.14
CA LYS A 182 5.92 -9.79 8.31
C LYS A 182 7.26 -10.12 8.94
N GLU A 183 7.59 -11.40 8.99
CA GLU A 183 8.91 -11.84 9.43
C GLU A 183 9.91 -11.79 8.29
N THR A 184 11.14 -11.41 8.60
CA THR A 184 12.24 -11.34 7.63
C THR A 184 13.56 -11.74 8.30
N VAL A 185 14.59 -11.97 7.48
CA VAL A 185 16.00 -12.02 7.91
C VAL A 185 16.81 -11.08 7.02
N PRO A 186 18.03 -10.69 7.37
CA PRO A 186 18.83 -9.76 6.57
C PRO A 186 18.89 -10.17 5.10
N GLY A 187 18.38 -9.30 4.21
CA GLY A 187 18.36 -9.52 2.75
C GLY A 187 17.32 -10.51 2.23
N LYS A 188 16.50 -11.12 3.10
CA LYS A 188 15.41 -12.01 2.68
C LYS A 188 14.07 -11.53 3.24
N PHE A 189 13.13 -11.24 2.35
CA PHE A 189 11.88 -10.52 2.65
C PHE A 189 10.64 -11.41 2.70
N ARG A 190 10.72 -12.69 2.35
CA ARG A 190 9.55 -13.56 2.20
C ARG A 190 9.84 -14.98 2.70
N GLU A 191 8.75 -15.71 3.03
CA GLU A 191 8.81 -17.12 3.41
C GLU A 191 9.65 -17.39 4.66
N ILE A 192 9.61 -16.46 5.62
CA ILE A 192 10.22 -16.62 6.93
C ILE A 192 9.08 -16.82 7.95
N PRO A 193 9.05 -17.95 8.67
CA PRO A 193 8.05 -18.16 9.71
C PRO A 193 8.19 -17.15 10.85
N PHE A 194 7.06 -16.67 11.39
CA PHE A 194 7.06 -15.74 12.51
C PHE A 194 7.88 -16.28 13.70
N GLY A 195 8.67 -15.39 14.32
CA GLY A 195 9.52 -15.71 15.46
C GLY A 195 10.83 -16.43 15.11
N THR A 196 11.16 -16.61 13.80
CA THR A 196 12.41 -17.22 13.35
C THR A 196 13.36 -16.27 12.66
N GLY A 197 12.98 -15.00 12.54
CA GLY A 197 13.76 -13.96 11.88
C GLY A 197 14.36 -12.94 12.85
N HIS A 198 14.43 -11.70 12.39
CA HIS A 198 15.06 -10.60 13.12
C HIS A 198 14.10 -9.44 13.43
N VAL A 199 12.81 -9.58 13.13
CA VAL A 199 11.83 -8.51 13.36
C VAL A 199 11.46 -8.45 14.83
N ASN A 200 11.63 -7.28 15.45
CA ASN A 200 11.14 -7.02 16.80
C ASN A 200 9.69 -6.51 16.74
N PHE A 201 8.72 -7.45 16.73
CA PHE A 201 7.30 -7.11 16.62
C PHE A 201 6.78 -6.32 17.83
N GLU A 202 7.23 -6.65 19.04
CA GLU A 202 6.80 -5.97 20.26
C GLU A 202 7.17 -4.49 20.20
N GLU A 203 8.45 -4.19 20.01
CA GLU A 203 8.96 -2.82 19.92
C GLU A 203 8.33 -2.03 18.76
N GLY A 204 8.17 -2.69 17.59
CA GLY A 204 7.56 -2.05 16.42
C GLY A 204 6.08 -1.69 16.63
N ILE A 205 5.30 -2.58 17.24
CA ILE A 205 3.88 -2.35 17.54
C ILE A 205 3.73 -1.27 18.63
N GLU A 206 4.50 -1.36 19.72
CA GLU A 206 4.47 -0.35 20.79
C GLU A 206 4.83 1.05 20.26
N LYS A 207 5.79 1.13 19.34
CA LYS A 207 6.20 2.40 18.76
C LYS A 207 5.16 3.01 17.81
N ALA A 208 4.44 2.16 17.07
CA ALA A 208 3.44 2.60 16.11
C ALA A 208 2.08 2.96 16.75
N TRP A 209 1.80 2.38 17.92
CA TRP A 209 0.56 2.62 18.67
C TRP A 209 0.62 3.87 19.54
#